data_5b86b119c32f67c5b4af09a1f8322749
#
_entry.id   5b86b119c32f67c5b4af09a1f8322749
#
_cell.length_a   1.000
_cell.length_b   1.000
_cell.length_c   1.000
_cell.angle_alpha   90.00
_cell.angle_beta   90.00
_cell.angle_gamma   90.00
#
_symmetry.space_group_name_H-M   'P 1'
#
loop_
_entity.id
_entity.type
_entity.pdbx_description
1 polymer ?
#
loop_
_entity_poly.entity_id
_entity_poly.type
_entity_poly.pdbx_seq_one_letter_code
_entity_poly.pdbx_strand_id
1 'polypeptide(L)'
;MKKINLAVTGCMGRMGQQIIKSVKSNKNFKLVALTEIKEINKKINGIKISQNTSENLKKTNLIIDFTIPKCTFEILKIATKLKKRVVIGTTGFTKKEEIKIKEYSKKIPILKAGNMSLGINLLMYLTELTSSSLNDKFLYKISEVHHKYKKDYPSGTALMLGNGIAIGKNKNFYNLIGKRYLNKKNFPYSKKINFNSIRKGEIIGEHEVKFSSGKEIITLNHEAFDRALYSEGALSAAKWLITKKPGLYSMRDLMNFKK
;
A
#
# COMPACT_ATOMS: atom_id res chain seq x y z
N MET A 1 7.85 16.01 22.56
CA MET A 1 7.74 14.54 22.38
C MET A 1 9.07 13.96 21.89
N LYS A 2 9.48 12.78 22.39
CA LYS A 2 10.69 12.08 21.91
C LYS A 2 10.46 11.61 20.46
N LYS A 3 11.39 11.91 19.56
CA LYS A 3 11.29 11.46 18.17
C LYS A 3 11.29 9.94 18.05
N ILE A 4 10.52 9.40 17.11
CA ILE A 4 10.47 7.97 16.78
C ILE A 4 11.72 7.60 15.99
N ASN A 5 12.54 6.70 16.49
CA ASN A 5 13.70 6.16 15.80
C ASN A 5 13.22 5.24 14.67
N LEU A 6 13.42 5.65 13.43
CA LEU A 6 12.94 4.99 12.22
C LEU A 6 14.08 4.30 11.48
N ALA A 7 13.83 3.06 11.04
CA ALA A 7 14.61 2.41 9.99
C ALA A 7 13.81 2.38 8.67
N VAL A 8 14.51 2.52 7.56
CA VAL A 8 13.97 2.33 6.21
C VAL A 8 14.73 1.20 5.53
N THR A 9 14.02 0.15 5.14
CA THR A 9 14.56 -1.00 4.42
C THR A 9 14.22 -0.88 2.93
N GLY A 10 15.13 -1.33 2.05
CA GLY A 10 15.04 -1.02 0.63
C GLY A 10 15.30 0.47 0.36
N CYS A 11 16.23 1.06 1.11
CA CYS A 11 16.47 2.51 1.14
C CYS A 11 16.94 3.10 -0.19
N MET A 12 17.48 2.30 -1.09
CA MET A 12 17.90 2.70 -2.45
C MET A 12 16.75 2.60 -3.48
N GLY A 13 15.66 1.93 -3.15
CA GLY A 13 14.48 1.84 -3.98
C GLY A 13 13.72 3.19 -4.08
N ARG A 14 12.86 3.31 -5.09
CA ARG A 14 12.04 4.53 -5.32
C ARG A 14 11.28 5.00 -4.07
N MET A 15 10.60 4.07 -3.39
CA MET A 15 9.86 4.39 -2.17
C MET A 15 10.77 4.65 -0.97
N GLY A 16 11.86 3.89 -0.82
CA GLY A 16 12.86 4.13 0.23
C GLY A 16 13.43 5.55 0.17
N GLN A 17 13.85 6.00 -1.02
CA GLN A 17 14.34 7.36 -1.25
C GLN A 17 13.27 8.41 -0.93
N GLN A 18 12.03 8.17 -1.34
CA GLN A 18 10.93 9.11 -1.07
C GLN A 18 10.63 9.22 0.43
N ILE A 19 10.64 8.11 1.17
CA ILE A 19 10.47 8.12 2.64
C ILE A 19 11.61 8.89 3.31
N ILE A 20 12.86 8.65 2.90
CA ILE A 20 14.04 9.36 3.42
C ILE A 20 13.89 10.87 3.20
N LYS A 21 13.42 11.29 2.02
CA LYS A 21 13.14 12.70 1.71
C LYS A 21 12.06 13.27 2.64
N SER A 22 10.93 12.57 2.80
CA SER A 22 9.81 13.02 3.64
C SER A 22 10.16 13.06 5.14
N VAL A 23 11.07 12.19 5.61
CA VAL A 23 11.53 12.22 7.01
C VAL A 23 12.34 13.48 7.34
N LYS A 24 13.06 14.08 6.38
CA LYS A 24 13.87 15.29 6.62
C LYS A 24 13.05 16.45 7.17
N SER A 25 11.84 16.65 6.64
CA SER A 25 10.92 17.71 7.06
C SER A 25 10.00 17.31 8.21
N ASN A 26 10.02 16.04 8.64
CA ASN A 26 9.08 15.51 9.64
C ASN A 26 9.67 15.53 11.05
N LYS A 27 9.14 16.40 11.91
CA LYS A 27 9.60 16.58 13.29
C LYS A 27 9.38 15.37 14.22
N ASN A 28 8.48 14.43 13.84
CA ASN A 28 8.14 13.26 14.67
C ASN A 28 9.17 12.14 14.59
N PHE A 29 9.99 12.09 13.52
CA PHE A 29 10.90 10.99 13.26
C PHE A 29 12.36 11.38 13.31
N LYS A 30 13.19 10.41 13.72
CA LYS A 30 14.64 10.43 13.58
C LYS A 30 15.06 9.20 12.79
N LEU A 31 15.63 9.40 11.60
CA LEU A 31 16.20 8.31 10.82
C LEU A 31 17.46 7.79 11.54
N VAL A 32 17.52 6.49 11.84
CA VAL A 32 18.63 5.88 12.59
C VAL A 32 19.26 4.68 11.89
N ALA A 33 18.57 4.07 10.92
CA ALA A 33 19.09 2.97 10.13
C ALA A 33 18.56 3.02 8.69
N LEU A 34 19.42 2.70 7.76
CA LEU A 34 19.13 2.52 6.34
C LEU A 34 19.69 1.18 5.92
N THR A 35 18.83 0.32 5.36
CA THR A 35 19.28 -1.03 5.01
C THR A 35 18.91 -1.44 3.59
N GLU A 36 19.76 -2.31 3.05
CA GLU A 36 19.64 -2.96 1.74
C GLU A 36 20.03 -4.44 1.84
N ILE A 37 19.68 -5.23 0.81
CA ILE A 37 20.07 -6.65 0.72
C ILE A 37 21.59 -6.76 0.61
N LYS A 38 22.20 -5.91 -0.21
CA LYS A 38 23.65 -5.84 -0.37
C LYS A 38 24.20 -4.65 0.41
N GLU A 39 25.33 -4.84 1.08
CA GLU A 39 26.06 -3.73 1.69
C GLU A 39 26.52 -2.78 0.58
N ILE A 40 26.19 -1.50 0.76
CA ILE A 40 26.58 -0.45 -0.18
C ILE A 40 27.46 0.50 0.61
N ASN A 41 28.69 0.71 0.15
CA ASN A 41 29.62 1.64 0.79
C ASN A 41 29.25 3.11 0.52
N LYS A 42 28.00 3.46 0.91
CA LYS A 42 27.40 4.80 0.77
C LYS A 42 26.79 5.24 2.08
N LYS A 43 26.73 6.55 2.26
CA LYS A 43 25.98 7.20 3.35
C LYS A 43 24.89 8.07 2.77
N ILE A 44 23.73 8.10 3.40
CA ILE A 44 22.66 9.05 3.13
C ILE A 44 22.36 9.79 4.44
N ASN A 45 22.41 11.11 4.41
CA ASN A 45 22.24 11.96 5.61
C ASN A 45 23.16 11.55 6.79
N GLY A 46 24.41 11.17 6.52
CA GLY A 46 25.38 10.72 7.53
C GLY A 46 25.19 9.27 7.99
N ILE A 47 24.13 8.56 7.59
CA ILE A 47 23.84 7.19 7.99
C ILE A 47 24.41 6.22 6.95
N LYS A 48 25.29 5.31 7.38
CA LYS A 48 25.82 4.24 6.52
C LYS A 48 24.69 3.29 6.11
N ILE A 49 24.63 2.92 4.84
CA ILE A 49 23.71 1.88 4.35
C ILE A 49 24.32 0.53 4.73
N SER A 50 23.53 -0.31 5.40
CA SER A 50 23.97 -1.59 5.95
C SER A 50 23.02 -2.72 5.55
N GLN A 51 23.35 -3.96 5.90
CA GLN A 51 22.48 -5.11 5.71
C GLN A 51 21.40 -5.19 6.80
N ASN A 52 20.33 -5.96 6.53
CA ASN A 52 19.27 -6.26 7.48
C ASN A 52 19.79 -7.19 8.58
N THR A 53 20.33 -6.65 9.66
CA THR A 53 20.81 -7.41 10.82
C THR A 53 20.19 -6.91 12.12
N SER A 54 20.18 -7.76 13.15
CA SER A 54 19.72 -7.35 14.49
C SER A 54 20.55 -6.19 15.03
N GLU A 55 21.86 -6.17 14.78
CA GLU A 55 22.76 -5.11 15.22
C GLU A 55 22.39 -3.76 14.60
N ASN A 56 22.18 -3.73 13.28
CA ASN A 56 21.85 -2.52 12.56
C ASN A 56 20.47 -1.96 12.90
N LEU A 57 19.52 -2.83 13.27
CA LEU A 57 18.14 -2.46 13.57
C LEU A 57 17.83 -2.31 15.08
N LYS A 58 18.76 -2.61 15.99
CA LYS A 58 18.51 -2.61 17.45
C LYS A 58 18.08 -1.25 18.00
N LYS A 59 18.60 -0.15 17.46
CA LYS A 59 18.31 1.23 17.92
C LYS A 59 16.98 1.77 17.40
N THR A 60 16.26 1.05 16.51
CA THR A 60 15.00 1.50 15.94
C THR A 60 13.82 1.29 16.90
N ASN A 61 12.78 2.10 16.77
CA ASN A 61 11.47 1.85 17.37
C ASN A 61 10.53 1.18 16.37
N LEU A 62 10.70 1.51 15.08
CA LEU A 62 9.85 1.11 14.00
C LEU A 62 10.64 0.97 12.68
N ILE A 63 10.22 0.03 11.85
CA ILE A 63 10.79 -0.25 10.53
C ILE A 63 9.72 0.02 9.47
N ILE A 64 10.05 0.78 8.42
CA ILE A 64 9.23 0.88 7.20
C ILE A 64 9.90 0.06 6.11
N ASP A 65 9.15 -0.90 5.58
CA ASP A 65 9.61 -1.86 4.59
C ASP A 65 8.90 -1.72 3.23
N PHE A 66 9.67 -1.35 2.20
CA PHE A 66 9.25 -1.35 0.81
C PHE A 66 10.27 -2.13 -0.03
N THR A 67 10.28 -3.44 0.13
CA THR A 67 11.24 -4.34 -0.52
C THR A 67 10.52 -5.39 -1.38
N ILE A 68 10.88 -6.65 -1.19
CA ILE A 68 10.26 -7.82 -1.81
C ILE A 68 9.86 -8.82 -0.72
N PRO A 69 8.92 -9.75 -0.96
CA PRO A 69 8.42 -10.70 0.05
C PRO A 69 9.52 -11.43 0.83
N LYS A 70 10.54 -11.94 0.14
CA LYS A 70 11.67 -12.61 0.78
C LYS A 70 12.36 -11.72 1.83
N CYS A 71 12.67 -10.49 1.47
CA CYS A 71 13.32 -9.53 2.35
C CYS A 71 12.42 -9.13 3.53
N THR A 72 11.11 -8.92 3.27
CA THR A 72 10.14 -8.64 4.34
C THR A 72 10.16 -9.74 5.41
N PHE A 73 10.26 -11.02 5.06
CA PHE A 73 10.34 -12.10 6.05
C PHE A 73 11.62 -12.12 6.85
N GLU A 74 12.74 -11.73 6.26
CA GLU A 74 14.00 -11.54 7.00
C GLU A 74 13.84 -10.41 8.03
N ILE A 75 13.25 -9.28 7.61
CA ILE A 75 12.97 -8.14 8.49
C ILE A 75 12.00 -8.55 9.61
N LEU A 76 10.94 -9.29 9.32
CA LEU A 76 9.97 -9.74 10.32
C LEU A 76 10.59 -10.66 11.37
N LYS A 77 11.52 -11.55 11.01
CA LYS A 77 12.28 -12.36 11.96
C LYS A 77 13.09 -11.49 12.93
N ILE A 78 13.82 -10.50 12.39
CA ILE A 78 14.63 -9.57 13.18
C ILE A 78 13.73 -8.68 14.06
N ALA A 79 12.68 -8.10 13.48
CA ALA A 79 11.74 -7.23 14.18
C ALA A 79 11.06 -7.94 15.35
N THR A 80 10.69 -9.21 15.17
CA THR A 80 10.10 -10.04 16.23
C THR A 80 11.08 -10.28 17.37
N LYS A 81 12.33 -10.66 17.06
CA LYS A 81 13.38 -10.83 18.06
C LYS A 81 13.64 -9.55 18.85
N LEU A 82 13.61 -8.40 18.19
CA LEU A 82 13.87 -7.10 18.78
C LEU A 82 12.60 -6.40 19.30
N LYS A 83 11.42 -7.01 19.21
CA LYS A 83 10.10 -6.44 19.56
C LYS A 83 9.84 -5.08 18.89
N LYS A 84 10.19 -4.95 17.59
CA LYS A 84 10.01 -3.73 16.81
C LYS A 84 8.70 -3.77 16.02
N ARG A 85 8.14 -2.61 15.75
CA ARG A 85 6.96 -2.41 14.91
C ARG A 85 7.36 -2.37 13.44
N VAL A 86 6.46 -2.83 12.55
CA VAL A 86 6.76 -2.87 11.11
C VAL A 86 5.59 -2.30 10.30
N VAL A 87 5.87 -1.34 9.43
CA VAL A 87 4.96 -0.90 8.38
C VAL A 87 5.42 -1.56 7.08
N ILE A 88 4.57 -2.36 6.47
CA ILE A 88 4.85 -3.13 5.25
C ILE A 88 4.11 -2.51 4.08
N GLY A 89 4.87 -1.89 3.15
CA GLY A 89 4.41 -1.44 1.85
C GLY A 89 4.80 -2.39 0.71
N THR A 90 5.53 -3.45 1.00
CA THR A 90 5.85 -4.53 0.07
C THR A 90 4.58 -5.22 -0.39
N THR A 91 4.51 -5.56 -1.67
CA THR A 91 3.38 -6.23 -2.32
C THR A 91 3.82 -7.56 -2.96
N GLY A 92 2.87 -8.33 -3.50
CA GLY A 92 3.17 -9.57 -4.21
C GLY A 92 3.30 -10.81 -3.32
N PHE A 93 2.77 -10.77 -2.10
CA PHE A 93 2.71 -11.94 -1.22
C PHE A 93 1.72 -12.99 -1.73
N THR A 94 2.10 -14.25 -1.62
CA THR A 94 1.21 -15.40 -1.81
C THR A 94 0.25 -15.55 -0.63
N LYS A 95 -0.83 -16.31 -0.78
CA LYS A 95 -1.77 -16.62 0.32
C LYS A 95 -1.07 -17.25 1.54
N LYS A 96 -0.09 -18.13 1.32
CA LYS A 96 0.70 -18.74 2.40
C LYS A 96 1.55 -17.71 3.14
N GLU A 97 2.12 -16.75 2.42
CA GLU A 97 2.91 -15.66 2.99
C GLU A 97 2.03 -14.68 3.78
N GLU A 98 0.81 -14.38 3.31
CA GLU A 98 -0.15 -13.58 4.07
C GLU A 98 -0.50 -14.22 5.43
N ILE A 99 -0.73 -15.53 5.47
CA ILE A 99 -0.95 -16.28 6.72
C ILE A 99 0.27 -16.14 7.63
N LYS A 100 1.49 -16.27 7.08
CA LYS A 100 2.73 -16.13 7.84
C LYS A 100 2.92 -14.72 8.41
N ILE A 101 2.56 -13.67 7.69
CA ILE A 101 2.57 -12.29 8.22
C ILE A 101 1.61 -12.18 9.41
N LYS A 102 0.43 -12.79 9.34
CA LYS A 102 -0.53 -12.84 10.44
C LYS A 102 0.04 -13.54 11.68
N GLU A 103 0.84 -14.59 11.52
CA GLU A 103 1.53 -15.24 12.67
C GLU A 103 2.57 -14.32 13.32
N TYR A 104 3.36 -13.57 12.52
CA TYR A 104 4.28 -12.56 13.08
C TYR A 104 3.55 -11.46 13.83
N SER A 105 2.38 -11.04 13.34
CA SER A 105 1.59 -9.98 13.97
C SER A 105 1.05 -10.34 15.37
N LYS A 106 0.95 -11.62 15.71
CA LYS A 106 0.64 -12.05 17.09
C LYS A 106 1.73 -11.65 18.09
N LYS A 107 2.96 -11.40 17.62
CA LYS A 107 4.13 -11.10 18.44
C LYS A 107 4.54 -9.64 18.44
N ILE A 108 4.29 -8.91 17.34
CA ILE A 108 4.62 -7.50 17.14
C ILE A 108 3.51 -6.76 16.40
N PRO A 109 3.38 -5.43 16.58
CA PRO A 109 2.46 -4.64 15.77
C PRO A 109 2.95 -4.56 14.32
N ILE A 110 2.09 -4.91 13.37
CA ILE A 110 2.35 -4.83 11.93
C ILE A 110 1.21 -4.07 11.28
N LEU A 111 1.52 -3.01 10.50
CA LEU A 111 0.57 -2.42 9.57
C LEU A 111 0.99 -2.77 8.15
N LYS A 112 0.07 -3.36 7.38
CA LYS A 112 0.33 -3.75 5.99
C LYS A 112 -0.69 -3.11 5.06
N ALA A 113 -0.21 -2.52 3.96
CA ALA A 113 -1.08 -2.00 2.90
C ALA A 113 -0.41 -2.10 1.52
N GLY A 114 -1.20 -2.42 0.52
CA GLY A 114 -0.76 -2.42 -0.88
C GLY A 114 -0.67 -1.01 -1.48
N ASN A 115 -1.29 -0.03 -0.85
CA ASN A 115 -1.17 1.38 -1.16
C ASN A 115 -1.22 2.19 0.13
N MET A 116 -0.27 3.10 0.33
CA MET A 116 -0.16 3.92 1.55
C MET A 116 -0.83 5.29 1.43
N SER A 117 -1.32 5.70 0.25
CA SER A 117 -2.05 6.96 0.09
C SER A 117 -3.32 6.98 0.94
N LEU A 118 -3.49 7.99 1.76
CA LEU A 118 -4.74 8.19 2.52
C LEU A 118 -5.92 8.38 1.57
N GLY A 119 -5.76 9.19 0.52
CA GLY A 119 -6.80 9.44 -0.47
C GLY A 119 -7.25 8.18 -1.20
N ILE A 120 -6.31 7.32 -1.62
CA ILE A 120 -6.65 6.03 -2.25
C ILE A 120 -7.36 5.09 -1.28
N ASN A 121 -6.95 5.04 -0.02
CA ASN A 121 -7.63 4.20 0.98
C ASN A 121 -9.04 4.71 1.29
N LEU A 122 -9.24 6.04 1.31
CA LEU A 122 -10.58 6.63 1.39
C LEU A 122 -11.42 6.28 0.16
N LEU A 123 -10.86 6.43 -1.04
CA LEU A 123 -11.54 6.07 -2.29
C LEU A 123 -11.96 4.59 -2.29
N MET A 124 -11.11 3.68 -1.82
CA MET A 124 -11.45 2.25 -1.69
C MET A 124 -12.62 2.03 -0.72
N TYR A 125 -12.61 2.70 0.43
CA TYR A 125 -13.71 2.62 1.40
C TYR A 125 -15.02 3.17 0.83
N LEU A 126 -14.99 4.34 0.20
CA LEU A 126 -16.16 4.93 -0.46
C LEU A 126 -16.68 4.04 -1.59
N THR A 127 -15.79 3.42 -2.37
CA THR A 127 -16.16 2.47 -3.43
C THR A 127 -16.91 1.26 -2.87
N GLU A 128 -16.45 0.70 -1.76
CA GLU A 128 -17.11 -0.41 -1.07
C GLU A 128 -18.48 0.02 -0.52
N LEU A 129 -18.53 1.17 0.17
CA LEU A 129 -19.75 1.72 0.74
C LEU A 129 -20.79 2.02 -0.35
N THR A 130 -20.40 2.71 -1.41
CA THR A 130 -21.28 3.01 -2.55
C THR A 130 -21.79 1.73 -3.19
N SER A 131 -20.90 0.76 -3.42
CA SER A 131 -21.28 -0.52 -3.99
C SER A 131 -22.30 -1.27 -3.12
N SER A 132 -22.14 -1.27 -1.79
CA SER A 132 -23.07 -1.96 -0.86
C SER A 132 -24.44 -1.29 -0.84
N SER A 133 -24.50 0.02 -1.03
CA SER A 133 -25.73 0.82 -0.96
C SER A 133 -26.57 0.79 -2.23
N LEU A 134 -25.96 0.51 -3.39
CA LEU A 134 -26.63 0.50 -4.68
C LEU A 134 -27.22 -0.90 -4.98
N ASN A 135 -28.31 -0.95 -5.79
CA ASN A 135 -28.92 -2.19 -6.23
C ASN A 135 -28.14 -2.83 -7.41
N ASP A 136 -28.56 -4.01 -7.85
CA ASP A 136 -27.89 -4.78 -8.89
C ASP A 136 -28.08 -4.26 -10.34
N LYS A 137 -28.84 -3.15 -10.54
CA LYS A 137 -28.97 -2.53 -11.86
C LYS A 137 -27.75 -1.72 -12.25
N PHE A 138 -26.91 -1.32 -11.26
CA PHE A 138 -25.71 -0.55 -11.53
C PHE A 138 -24.60 -1.41 -12.15
N LEU A 139 -23.95 -0.84 -13.15
CA LEU A 139 -22.72 -1.31 -13.77
C LEU A 139 -21.54 -0.51 -13.21
N TYR A 140 -20.36 -1.11 -13.21
CA TYR A 140 -19.16 -0.52 -12.63
C TYR A 140 -18.07 -0.36 -13.67
N LYS A 141 -17.53 0.86 -13.79
CA LYS A 141 -16.36 1.14 -14.63
C LYS A 141 -15.25 1.70 -13.74
N ILE A 142 -14.07 1.11 -13.85
CA ILE A 142 -12.85 1.61 -13.21
C ILE A 142 -11.91 2.07 -14.30
N SER A 143 -11.63 3.36 -14.35
CA SER A 143 -10.64 3.96 -15.26
C SER A 143 -9.40 4.34 -14.47
N GLU A 144 -8.21 4.09 -15.04
CA GLU A 144 -6.96 4.52 -14.43
C GLU A 144 -5.97 5.04 -15.48
N VAL A 145 -5.25 6.09 -15.13
CA VAL A 145 -4.22 6.68 -15.98
C VAL A 145 -2.90 6.70 -15.23
N HIS A 146 -1.84 6.24 -15.87
CA HIS A 146 -0.47 6.28 -15.34
C HIS A 146 0.53 6.64 -16.43
N HIS A 147 1.76 6.94 -16.01
CA HIS A 147 2.87 7.23 -16.91
C HIS A 147 3.13 6.10 -17.93
N LYS A 148 3.69 6.46 -19.08
CA LYS A 148 3.92 5.57 -20.23
C LYS A 148 4.77 4.33 -19.94
N TYR A 149 5.61 4.35 -18.90
CA TYR A 149 6.51 3.24 -18.52
C TYR A 149 5.87 2.20 -17.58
N LYS A 150 4.63 2.40 -17.12
CA LYS A 150 3.95 1.44 -16.24
C LYS A 150 3.54 0.19 -17.02
N LYS A 151 4.01 -0.98 -16.60
CA LYS A 151 3.84 -2.26 -17.33
C LYS A 151 2.56 -3.02 -17.00
N ASP A 152 2.09 -2.93 -15.76
CA ASP A 152 0.91 -3.67 -15.29
C ASP A 152 -0.40 -3.02 -15.79
N TYR A 153 -1.34 -3.85 -16.24
CA TYR A 153 -2.68 -3.53 -16.73
C TYR A 153 -3.69 -4.57 -16.20
N PRO A 154 -4.72 -4.17 -15.43
CA PRO A 154 -4.88 -2.91 -14.72
C PRO A 154 -3.81 -2.73 -13.64
N SER A 155 -3.71 -1.49 -13.10
CA SER A 155 -2.84 -1.22 -11.95
C SER A 155 -3.30 -1.97 -10.69
N GLY A 156 -2.38 -2.24 -9.76
CA GLY A 156 -2.72 -2.84 -8.47
C GLY A 156 -3.82 -2.07 -7.73
N THR A 157 -3.81 -0.75 -7.78
CA THR A 157 -4.86 0.10 -7.17
C THR A 157 -6.22 -0.09 -7.86
N ALA A 158 -6.25 -0.16 -9.19
CA ALA A 158 -7.50 -0.43 -9.91
C ALA A 158 -8.09 -1.80 -9.53
N LEU A 159 -7.24 -2.82 -9.37
CA LEU A 159 -7.68 -4.13 -8.89
C LEU A 159 -8.21 -4.08 -7.45
N MET A 160 -7.58 -3.29 -6.58
CA MET A 160 -8.06 -3.09 -5.20
C MET A 160 -9.42 -2.39 -5.17
N LEU A 161 -9.65 -1.37 -6.03
CA LEU A 161 -10.97 -0.72 -6.19
C LEU A 161 -12.02 -1.70 -6.68
N GLY A 162 -11.70 -2.53 -7.68
CA GLY A 162 -12.60 -3.59 -8.15
C GLY A 162 -12.93 -4.63 -7.07
N ASN A 163 -11.95 -4.97 -6.23
CA ASN A 163 -12.19 -5.82 -5.07
C ASN A 163 -13.08 -5.14 -4.02
N GLY A 164 -12.97 -3.81 -3.83
CA GLY A 164 -13.87 -3.02 -2.98
C GLY A 164 -15.33 -3.12 -3.46
N ILE A 165 -15.58 -3.01 -4.78
CA ILE A 165 -16.91 -3.26 -5.34
C ILE A 165 -17.41 -4.68 -5.00
N ALA A 166 -16.55 -5.67 -5.16
CA ALA A 166 -16.90 -7.08 -4.89
C ALA A 166 -17.26 -7.32 -3.42
N ILE A 167 -16.49 -6.72 -2.50
CA ILE A 167 -16.76 -6.77 -1.05
C ILE A 167 -18.11 -6.11 -0.76
N GLY A 168 -18.37 -4.88 -1.25
CA GLY A 168 -19.64 -4.19 -1.05
C GLY A 168 -20.84 -4.97 -1.58
N LYS A 169 -20.66 -5.80 -2.60
CA LYS A 169 -21.69 -6.71 -3.16
C LYS A 169 -21.73 -8.09 -2.51
N ASN A 170 -20.87 -8.36 -1.54
CA ASN A 170 -20.70 -9.69 -0.96
C ASN A 170 -20.51 -10.77 -2.04
N LYS A 171 -19.70 -10.47 -3.07
CA LYS A 171 -19.44 -11.36 -4.22
C LYS A 171 -17.94 -11.60 -4.38
N ASN A 172 -17.59 -12.73 -4.98
CA ASN A 172 -16.20 -12.98 -5.35
C ASN A 172 -15.80 -12.07 -6.51
N PHE A 173 -14.65 -11.39 -6.38
CA PHE A 173 -14.12 -10.46 -7.37
C PHE A 173 -14.01 -11.09 -8.78
N TYR A 174 -13.51 -12.32 -8.87
CA TYR A 174 -13.34 -13.00 -10.15
C TYR A 174 -14.68 -13.38 -10.82
N ASN A 175 -15.75 -13.48 -10.03
CA ASN A 175 -17.09 -13.68 -10.59
C ASN A 175 -17.65 -12.42 -11.25
N LEU A 176 -17.10 -11.24 -10.91
CA LEU A 176 -17.51 -9.97 -11.48
C LEU A 176 -16.70 -9.55 -12.70
N ILE A 177 -15.45 -9.99 -12.86
CA ILE A 177 -14.57 -9.56 -13.95
C ILE A 177 -14.10 -10.67 -14.89
N GLY A 178 -13.94 -11.90 -14.43
CA GLY A 178 -13.31 -12.99 -15.19
C GLY A 178 -11.77 -12.92 -15.25
N LYS A 179 -11.11 -13.98 -14.80
CA LYS A 179 -9.63 -14.05 -14.62
C LYS A 179 -8.83 -13.82 -15.90
N ARG A 180 -9.33 -14.27 -17.05
CA ARG A 180 -8.61 -14.24 -18.34
C ARG A 180 -8.27 -12.83 -18.86
N TYR A 181 -8.89 -11.81 -18.27
CA TYR A 181 -8.72 -10.42 -18.73
C TYR A 181 -7.77 -9.58 -17.87
N LEU A 182 -7.30 -10.10 -16.74
CA LEU A 182 -6.56 -9.32 -15.73
C LEU A 182 -5.26 -8.67 -16.19
N ASN A 183 -4.67 -9.08 -17.30
CA ASN A 183 -3.41 -8.51 -17.80
C ASN A 183 -3.55 -7.80 -19.14
N LYS A 184 -4.76 -7.49 -19.57
CA LYS A 184 -5.00 -6.82 -20.85
C LYS A 184 -5.25 -5.34 -20.68
N LYS A 185 -4.73 -4.52 -21.60
CA LYS A 185 -4.83 -3.05 -21.56
C LYS A 185 -6.27 -2.54 -21.60
N ASN A 186 -7.09 -3.13 -22.47
CA ASN A 186 -8.50 -2.78 -22.60
C ASN A 186 -9.31 -4.05 -22.44
N PHE A 187 -10.19 -4.08 -21.45
CA PHE A 187 -11.12 -5.18 -21.31
C PHE A 187 -12.36 -4.90 -22.13
N PRO A 188 -12.72 -5.76 -23.06
CA PRO A 188 -14.09 -5.78 -23.52
C PRO A 188 -15.00 -6.11 -22.34
N TYR A 189 -16.16 -5.61 -22.35
CA TYR A 189 -17.23 -5.85 -21.40
C TYR A 189 -17.27 -7.32 -20.95
N SER A 190 -16.96 -7.57 -19.67
CA SER A 190 -17.12 -8.93 -19.18
C SER A 190 -17.88 -8.93 -17.89
N LYS A 191 -19.11 -8.98 -17.81
CA LYS A 191 -19.97 -8.94 -16.64
C LYS A 191 -20.17 -7.51 -16.09
N LYS A 192 -19.95 -7.27 -14.77
CA LYS A 192 -20.35 -6.02 -14.13
C LYS A 192 -19.23 -5.00 -13.92
N ILE A 193 -17.99 -5.42 -13.75
CA ILE A 193 -16.85 -4.52 -13.56
C ILE A 193 -16.04 -4.42 -14.85
N ASN A 194 -15.95 -3.22 -15.39
CA ASN A 194 -15.18 -2.90 -16.58
C ASN A 194 -13.95 -2.07 -16.20
N PHE A 195 -12.77 -2.47 -16.70
CA PHE A 195 -11.51 -1.74 -16.48
C PHE A 195 -11.08 -1.04 -17.75
N ASN A 196 -10.63 0.22 -17.61
CA ASN A 196 -10.00 0.98 -18.66
C ASN A 196 -8.66 1.52 -18.15
N SER A 197 -7.56 1.03 -18.73
CA SER A 197 -6.21 1.41 -18.32
C SER A 197 -5.53 2.23 -19.40
N ILE A 198 -5.14 3.47 -19.08
CA ILE A 198 -4.48 4.41 -19.98
C ILE A 198 -3.05 4.61 -19.51
N ARG A 199 -2.11 4.70 -20.47
CA ARG A 199 -0.69 5.01 -20.23
C ARG A 199 -0.34 6.23 -21.05
N LYS A 200 -0.06 7.37 -20.36
CA LYS A 200 0.15 8.67 -21.01
C LYS A 200 1.11 9.55 -20.21
N GLY A 201 2.07 10.15 -20.88
CA GLY A 201 2.98 11.14 -20.28
C GLY A 201 3.72 10.62 -19.03
N GLU A 202 3.81 11.47 -18.03
CA GLU A 202 4.48 11.22 -16.73
C GLU A 202 3.48 11.19 -15.56
N ILE A 203 2.21 10.93 -15.83
CA ILE A 203 1.12 10.91 -14.83
C ILE A 203 1.44 9.90 -13.73
N ILE A 204 1.39 10.36 -12.49
CA ILE A 204 1.72 9.54 -11.31
C ILE A 204 0.65 8.48 -11.07
N GLY A 205 -0.62 8.88 -11.17
CA GLY A 205 -1.74 7.97 -11.07
C GLY A 205 -3.07 8.70 -10.86
N GLU A 206 -4.01 8.44 -11.74
CA GLU A 206 -5.40 8.86 -11.65
C GLU A 206 -6.26 7.60 -11.55
N HIS A 207 -7.28 7.62 -10.72
CA HIS A 207 -8.19 6.50 -10.54
C HIS A 207 -9.62 6.99 -10.40
N GLU A 208 -10.49 6.52 -11.28
CA GLU A 208 -11.89 6.85 -11.30
C GLU A 208 -12.73 5.58 -11.16
N VAL A 209 -13.77 5.62 -10.34
CA VAL A 209 -14.79 4.58 -10.24
C VAL A 209 -16.14 5.17 -10.57
N LYS A 210 -16.77 4.67 -11.62
CA LYS A 210 -18.15 5.04 -12.03
C LYS A 210 -19.13 3.91 -11.72
N PHE A 211 -20.24 4.31 -11.14
CA PHE A 211 -21.42 3.48 -10.89
C PHE A 211 -22.55 4.03 -11.78
N SER A 212 -23.07 3.24 -12.72
CA SER A 212 -24.06 3.70 -13.70
C SER A 212 -25.25 2.76 -13.77
N SER A 213 -26.47 3.30 -13.69
CA SER A 213 -27.73 2.57 -13.87
C SER A 213 -28.39 2.83 -15.24
N GLY A 214 -27.77 3.63 -16.09
CA GLY A 214 -28.37 4.14 -17.33
C GLY A 214 -29.26 5.38 -17.15
N LYS A 215 -29.69 5.68 -15.89
CA LYS A 215 -30.45 6.90 -15.55
C LYS A 215 -29.62 7.91 -14.80
N GLU A 216 -28.56 7.47 -14.14
CA GLU A 216 -27.66 8.29 -13.33
C GLU A 216 -26.25 7.70 -13.29
N ILE A 217 -25.28 8.51 -12.96
CA ILE A 217 -23.88 8.11 -12.76
C ILE A 217 -23.39 8.73 -11.46
N ILE A 218 -22.81 7.90 -10.57
CA ILE A 218 -22.01 8.35 -9.44
C ILE A 218 -20.55 8.15 -9.81
N THR A 219 -19.74 9.19 -9.65
CA THR A 219 -18.31 9.15 -9.95
C THR A 219 -17.49 9.45 -8.69
N LEU A 220 -16.56 8.57 -8.36
CA LEU A 220 -15.54 8.78 -7.34
C LEU A 220 -14.19 8.90 -8.06
N ASN A 221 -13.44 9.96 -7.81
CA ASN A 221 -12.16 10.22 -8.47
C ASN A 221 -11.05 10.56 -7.48
N HIS A 222 -9.82 10.19 -7.83
CA HIS A 222 -8.59 10.53 -7.12
C HIS A 222 -7.46 10.76 -8.11
N GLU A 223 -6.76 11.87 -7.96
CA GLU A 223 -5.61 12.25 -8.77
C GLU A 223 -4.38 12.47 -7.87
N ALA A 224 -3.27 11.90 -8.26
CA ALA A 224 -2.00 12.02 -7.57
C ALA A 224 -1.06 12.96 -8.32
N PHE A 225 -0.66 14.06 -7.68
CA PHE A 225 0.26 15.06 -8.26
C PHE A 225 1.70 14.90 -7.76
N ASP A 226 1.92 14.23 -6.61
CA ASP A 226 3.24 13.96 -6.05
C ASP A 226 3.29 12.56 -5.43
N ARG A 227 4.38 11.84 -5.64
CA ARG A 227 4.63 10.53 -5.00
C ARG A 227 4.86 10.64 -3.49
N ALA A 228 5.09 11.86 -2.97
CA ALA A 228 5.19 12.10 -1.53
C ALA A 228 3.97 11.61 -0.76
N LEU A 229 2.77 11.62 -1.36
CA LEU A 229 1.54 11.12 -0.74
C LEU A 229 1.67 9.68 -0.21
N TYR A 230 2.47 8.82 -0.86
CA TYR A 230 2.69 7.44 -0.41
C TYR A 230 3.63 7.38 0.81
N SER A 231 4.70 8.19 0.81
CA SER A 231 5.63 8.25 1.93
C SER A 231 5.02 8.95 3.15
N GLU A 232 4.22 9.97 2.96
CA GLU A 232 3.47 10.65 4.02
C GLU A 232 2.44 9.72 4.66
N GLY A 233 1.73 8.94 3.86
CA GLY A 233 0.83 7.89 4.36
C GLY A 233 1.57 6.80 5.13
N ALA A 234 2.75 6.37 4.67
CA ALA A 234 3.59 5.42 5.38
C ALA A 234 4.11 5.99 6.71
N LEU A 235 4.48 7.28 6.77
CA LEU A 235 4.86 7.97 8.01
C LEU A 235 3.67 8.15 8.96
N SER A 236 2.47 8.43 8.43
CA SER A 236 1.24 8.47 9.22
C SER A 236 0.94 7.10 9.83
N ALA A 237 1.05 6.02 9.04
CA ALA A 237 0.94 4.66 9.51
C ALA A 237 1.97 4.32 10.60
N ALA A 238 3.21 4.74 10.42
CA ALA A 238 4.29 4.56 11.38
C ALA A 238 4.00 5.27 12.71
N LYS A 239 3.57 6.53 12.66
CA LYS A 239 3.21 7.32 13.86
C LYS A 239 2.06 6.68 14.61
N TRP A 240 1.02 6.24 13.91
CA TRP A 240 -0.15 5.60 14.49
C TRP A 240 0.19 4.25 15.13
N LEU A 241 1.05 3.45 14.48
CA LEU A 241 1.41 2.11 14.93
C LEU A 241 2.24 2.08 16.22
N ILE A 242 2.90 3.20 16.57
CA ILE A 242 3.80 3.29 17.75
C ILE A 242 3.08 2.91 19.06
N THR A 243 1.82 3.24 19.20
CA THR A 243 1.02 3.00 20.41
C THR A 243 0.25 1.69 20.39
N LYS A 244 0.33 0.93 19.29
CA LYS A 244 -0.49 -0.28 19.12
C LYS A 244 0.14 -1.51 19.77
N LYS A 245 -0.72 -2.41 20.25
CA LYS A 245 -0.37 -3.75 20.75
C LYS A 245 -0.06 -4.67 19.55
N PRO A 246 0.57 -5.83 19.77
CA PRO A 246 0.69 -6.85 18.73
C PRO A 246 -0.63 -7.08 18.01
N GLY A 247 -0.59 -7.15 16.70
CA GLY A 247 -1.76 -7.26 15.83
C GLY A 247 -1.42 -6.93 14.39
N LEU A 248 -2.24 -7.41 13.45
CA LEU A 248 -2.17 -7.05 12.04
C LEU A 248 -3.18 -5.95 11.75
N TYR A 249 -2.67 -4.81 11.34
CA TYR A 249 -3.42 -3.60 11.05
C TYR A 249 -3.32 -3.22 9.57
N SER A 250 -4.28 -2.45 9.13
CA SER A 250 -4.40 -1.91 7.77
C SER A 250 -4.56 -0.38 7.80
N MET A 251 -4.61 0.24 6.64
CA MET A 251 -4.96 1.66 6.54
C MET A 251 -6.41 1.94 6.97
N ARG A 252 -7.32 0.97 6.87
CA ARG A 252 -8.70 1.10 7.41
C ARG A 252 -8.70 1.30 8.91
N ASP A 253 -7.84 0.58 9.65
CA ASP A 253 -7.72 0.70 11.10
C ASP A 253 -7.11 2.07 11.48
N LEU A 254 -6.12 2.55 10.73
CA LEU A 254 -5.55 3.89 10.91
C LEU A 254 -6.57 5.00 10.70
N MET A 255 -7.40 4.87 9.65
CA MET A 255 -8.39 5.88 9.26
C MET A 255 -9.72 5.72 10.02
N ASN A 256 -9.82 4.74 10.92
CA ASN A 256 -11.00 4.46 11.73
C ASN A 256 -12.28 4.20 10.90
N PHE A 257 -12.13 3.56 9.72
CA PHE A 257 -13.29 3.15 8.95
C PHE A 257 -13.98 1.97 9.62
N LYS A 258 -15.31 2.06 9.76
CA LYS A 258 -16.12 0.96 10.30
C LYS A 258 -15.93 -0.30 9.43
N LYS A 259 -15.83 -1.44 10.10
CA LYS A 259 -15.81 -2.77 9.44
C LYS A 259 -17.19 -3.13 8.98
#